data_60f0b701112e30e6d5d87a252e40c1aa
#
_entry.id   60f0b701112e30e6d5d87a252e40c1aa
#
_cell.length_a   1.000
_cell.length_b   1.000
_cell.length_c   1.000
_cell.angle_alpha   90.00
_cell.angle_beta   90.00
_cell.angle_gamma   90.00
#
_symmetry.space_group_name_H-M   'P 1'
#
loop_
_entity.id
_entity.type
_entity.pdbx_description
1 polymer ?
#
loop_
_entity_poly.entity_id
_entity_poly.type
_entity_poly.pdbx_seq_one_letter_code
_entity_poly.pdbx_strand_id
1 'polypeptide(L)'
;MKTTTPATQRKHIEARFIRKIEQLHDDEIRLVMRDRLESHNIDCVNWSEFPYAPRVSFRIAHSDDALAIMFEVEEKHIRAVSLESNGPVWEDSCVEFFVKSPEGEGYFNFEVNCIGTALAAFRRSRTDADHFDEKRMACVRRFGSLPHEAIDSQGEGQRWWMVEVIPFSLLGLQGAPQSIEANFYKCGDKCAEAHFLSWSPIGLKEPNFHCPEYFGVVEMA
;
A
#
# COMPACT_ATOMS: atom_id res chain seq x y z
N MET A 1 29.53 22.42 3.76
CA MET A 1 28.39 22.90 2.95
C MET A 1 27.33 21.82 2.99
N LYS A 2 26.20 22.06 3.68
CA LYS A 2 25.06 21.16 3.66
C LYS A 2 24.36 21.38 2.32
N THR A 3 24.48 20.42 1.41
CA THR A 3 23.67 20.37 0.18
C THR A 3 22.23 20.10 0.61
N THR A 4 21.42 21.13 0.64
CA THR A 4 19.98 21.00 0.73
C THR A 4 19.50 20.31 -0.54
N THR A 5 19.16 19.03 -0.47
CA THR A 5 18.37 18.34 -1.48
C THR A 5 17.11 19.19 -1.74
N PRO A 6 16.71 19.46 -3.01
CA PRO A 6 15.48 20.17 -3.27
C PRO A 6 14.35 19.41 -2.59
N ALA A 7 13.54 20.11 -1.81
CA ALA A 7 12.37 19.53 -1.18
C ALA A 7 11.47 18.99 -2.31
N THR A 8 11.50 17.68 -2.50
CA THR A 8 10.54 16.98 -3.35
C THR A 8 9.18 17.33 -2.77
N GLN A 9 8.34 17.98 -3.55
CA GLN A 9 7.06 18.48 -3.07
C GLN A 9 6.23 17.27 -2.62
N ARG A 10 6.00 17.14 -1.32
CA ARG A 10 5.19 16.07 -0.74
C ARG A 10 3.80 16.10 -1.37
N LYS A 11 3.30 14.96 -1.80
CA LYS A 11 1.92 14.85 -2.29
C LYS A 11 0.94 14.98 -1.13
N HIS A 12 -0.24 15.55 -1.41
CA HIS A 12 -1.37 15.70 -0.50
C HIS A 12 -2.62 15.15 -1.16
N ILE A 13 -3.39 14.38 -0.40
CA ILE A 13 -4.72 13.89 -0.79
C ILE A 13 -5.65 13.88 0.40
N GLU A 14 -6.95 13.73 0.13
CA GLU A 14 -8.00 13.56 1.13
C GLU A 14 -8.51 12.12 1.13
N ALA A 15 -8.59 11.51 2.30
CA ALA A 15 -9.35 10.30 2.54
C ALA A 15 -10.78 10.69 2.91
N ARG A 16 -11.75 10.29 2.08
CA ARG A 16 -13.15 10.67 2.28
C ARG A 16 -13.79 9.86 3.40
N PHE A 17 -14.57 10.52 4.25
CA PHE A 17 -15.35 9.84 5.28
C PHE A 17 -16.47 9.01 4.68
N ILE A 18 -16.52 7.73 5.04
CA ILE A 18 -17.62 6.80 4.74
C ILE A 18 -18.02 6.08 6.01
N ARG A 19 -19.21 6.44 6.51
CA ARG A 19 -19.69 5.92 7.78
C ARG A 19 -19.70 4.39 7.80
N LYS A 20 -18.96 3.80 8.76
CA LYS A 20 -18.90 2.35 9.02
C LYS A 20 -18.51 1.51 7.79
N ILE A 21 -17.59 2.02 6.97
CA ILE A 21 -17.11 1.30 5.78
C ILE A 21 -16.61 -0.10 6.13
N GLU A 22 -16.00 -0.27 7.30
CA GLU A 22 -15.49 -1.55 7.80
C GLU A 22 -16.59 -2.59 8.08
N GLN A 23 -17.86 -2.17 8.18
CA GLN A 23 -19.01 -3.05 8.45
C GLN A 23 -19.77 -3.45 7.19
N LEU A 24 -19.46 -2.85 6.04
CA LEU A 24 -20.05 -3.19 4.75
C LEU A 24 -19.55 -4.56 4.26
N HIS A 25 -20.31 -5.20 3.37
CA HIS A 25 -19.85 -6.38 2.64
C HIS A 25 -18.74 -6.01 1.63
N ASP A 26 -17.91 -6.98 1.25
CA ASP A 26 -16.78 -6.79 0.34
C ASP A 26 -17.19 -6.10 -0.96
N ASP A 27 -18.25 -6.56 -1.60
CA ASP A 27 -18.77 -5.98 -2.84
C ASP A 27 -19.27 -4.54 -2.65
N GLU A 28 -19.88 -4.22 -1.50
CA GLU A 28 -20.37 -2.89 -1.18
C GLU A 28 -19.19 -1.93 -0.98
N ILE A 29 -18.15 -2.34 -0.23
CA ILE A 29 -16.93 -1.54 -0.05
C ILE A 29 -16.33 -1.23 -1.43
N ARG A 30 -16.13 -2.27 -2.25
CA ARG A 30 -15.56 -2.13 -3.58
C ARG A 30 -16.35 -1.17 -4.46
N LEU A 31 -17.67 -1.31 -4.51
CA LEU A 31 -18.55 -0.45 -5.32
C LEU A 31 -18.49 1.01 -4.85
N VAL A 32 -18.59 1.24 -3.54
CA VAL A 32 -18.52 2.59 -2.96
C VAL A 32 -17.16 3.22 -3.27
N MET A 33 -16.07 2.51 -3.08
CA MET A 33 -14.73 3.03 -3.36
C MET A 33 -14.55 3.34 -4.84
N ARG A 34 -14.95 2.43 -5.73
CA ARG A 34 -14.80 2.63 -7.17
C ARG A 34 -15.65 3.79 -7.71
N ASP A 35 -16.90 3.90 -7.26
CA ASP A 35 -17.90 4.77 -7.89
C ASP A 35 -17.98 6.17 -7.24
N ARG A 36 -17.46 6.33 -6.01
CA ARG A 36 -17.60 7.59 -5.25
C ARG A 36 -16.30 8.27 -4.85
N LEU A 37 -15.16 7.59 -4.99
CA LEU A 37 -13.89 8.14 -4.55
C LEU A 37 -12.98 8.51 -5.72
N GLU A 38 -12.18 9.53 -5.50
CA GLU A 38 -11.12 9.92 -6.42
C GLU A 38 -10.04 8.83 -6.51
N SER A 39 -9.53 8.64 -7.71
CA SER A 39 -8.44 7.71 -8.00
C SER A 39 -7.12 8.46 -8.06
N HIS A 40 -6.12 7.98 -7.33
CA HIS A 40 -4.77 8.53 -7.27
C HIS A 40 -3.78 7.56 -7.89
N ASN A 41 -2.90 8.05 -8.77
CA ASN A 41 -1.92 7.20 -9.45
C ASN A 41 -0.69 6.93 -8.59
N ILE A 42 -0.18 5.70 -8.66
CA ILE A 42 1.14 5.31 -8.18
C ILE A 42 2.04 5.25 -9.43
N ASP A 43 2.68 6.37 -9.75
CA ASP A 43 3.32 6.59 -11.05
C ASP A 43 4.74 7.18 -10.98
N CYS A 44 5.28 7.38 -9.77
CA CYS A 44 6.64 7.85 -9.61
C CYS A 44 7.62 6.70 -9.87
N VAL A 45 8.29 6.73 -11.03
CA VAL A 45 9.44 5.88 -11.35
C VAL A 45 10.69 6.56 -10.76
N ASN A 46 11.06 6.19 -9.54
CA ASN A 46 12.14 6.86 -8.81
C ASN A 46 13.55 6.43 -9.27
N TRP A 47 13.67 5.25 -9.90
CA TRP A 47 14.94 4.63 -10.28
C TRP A 47 14.92 4.25 -11.75
N SER A 48 15.73 4.92 -12.53
CA SER A 48 15.78 4.77 -14.00
C SER A 48 16.23 3.39 -14.48
N GLU A 49 16.90 2.64 -13.62
CA GLU A 49 17.33 1.26 -13.86
C GLU A 49 16.14 0.28 -13.91
N PHE A 50 14.99 0.69 -13.36
CA PHE A 50 13.74 -0.08 -13.34
C PHE A 50 12.63 0.71 -14.05
N PRO A 51 12.70 0.84 -15.39
CA PRO A 51 11.84 1.74 -16.16
C PRO A 51 10.43 1.20 -16.39
N TYR A 52 10.18 -0.09 -16.11
CA TYR A 52 8.83 -0.65 -16.28
C TYR A 52 7.88 -0.03 -15.26
N ALA A 53 6.79 0.50 -15.78
CA ALA A 53 5.75 1.18 -14.99
C ALA A 53 4.38 0.60 -15.35
N PRO A 54 3.88 -0.40 -14.61
CA PRO A 54 2.50 -0.83 -14.73
C PRO A 54 1.53 0.31 -14.41
N ARG A 55 0.31 0.25 -14.92
CA ARG A 55 -0.73 1.20 -14.51
C ARG A 55 -1.27 0.80 -13.15
N VAL A 56 -1.06 1.67 -12.17
CA VAL A 56 -1.48 1.44 -10.79
C VAL A 56 -2.15 2.68 -10.25
N SER A 57 -3.29 2.48 -9.63
CA SER A 57 -3.98 3.52 -8.88
C SER A 57 -4.54 3.00 -7.58
N PHE A 58 -4.83 3.92 -6.67
CA PHE A 58 -5.52 3.60 -5.43
C PHE A 58 -6.61 4.61 -5.12
N ARG A 59 -7.55 4.19 -4.28
CA ARG A 59 -8.56 5.02 -3.63
C ARG A 59 -8.48 4.81 -2.14
N ILE A 60 -8.78 5.84 -1.37
CA ILE A 60 -8.72 5.79 0.08
C ILE A 60 -9.96 6.43 0.70
N ALA A 61 -10.47 5.78 1.73
CA ALA A 61 -11.55 6.28 2.58
C ALA A 61 -11.23 6.00 4.05
N HIS A 62 -11.96 6.65 4.93
CA HIS A 62 -11.94 6.31 6.35
C HIS A 62 -13.36 6.31 6.93
N SER A 63 -13.51 5.63 8.06
CA SER A 63 -14.62 5.80 8.99
C SER A 63 -14.09 6.37 10.31
N ASP A 64 -14.88 6.30 11.37
CA ASP A 64 -14.39 6.60 12.72
C ASP A 64 -13.34 5.59 13.20
N ASP A 65 -13.40 4.33 12.72
CA ASP A 65 -12.69 3.18 13.28
C ASP A 65 -11.61 2.58 12.35
N ALA A 66 -11.64 2.86 11.04
CA ALA A 66 -10.76 2.19 10.08
C ALA A 66 -10.42 3.05 8.85
N LEU A 67 -9.29 2.71 8.22
CA LEU A 67 -8.95 3.06 6.84
C LEU A 67 -9.42 1.95 5.90
N ALA A 68 -9.89 2.32 4.71
CA ALA A 68 -10.10 1.40 3.59
C ALA A 68 -9.30 1.90 2.37
N ILE A 69 -8.51 1.01 1.78
CA ILE A 69 -7.66 1.32 0.63
C ILE A 69 -8.00 0.30 -0.46
N MET A 70 -8.26 0.78 -1.67
CA MET A 70 -8.48 -0.06 -2.84
C MET A 70 -7.41 0.23 -3.87
N PHE A 71 -6.66 -0.78 -4.26
CA PHE A 71 -5.68 -0.72 -5.35
C PHE A 71 -6.27 -1.35 -6.61
N GLU A 72 -5.97 -0.75 -7.77
CA GLU A 72 -6.28 -1.29 -9.10
C GLU A 72 -4.99 -1.30 -9.91
N VAL A 73 -4.67 -2.44 -10.49
CA VAL A 73 -3.41 -2.70 -11.20
C VAL A 73 -3.69 -3.27 -12.57
N GLU A 74 -2.97 -2.76 -13.58
CA GLU A 74 -2.88 -3.37 -14.91
C GLU A 74 -1.40 -3.53 -15.26
N GLU A 75 -0.94 -4.77 -15.40
CA GLU A 75 0.46 -5.14 -15.61
C GLU A 75 0.62 -6.29 -16.60
N LYS A 76 1.87 -6.57 -17.01
CA LYS A 76 2.18 -7.63 -17.98
C LYS A 76 2.45 -8.98 -17.35
N HIS A 77 2.84 -9.03 -16.11
CA HIS A 77 3.17 -10.25 -15.40
C HIS A 77 2.52 -10.25 -14.03
N ILE A 78 1.53 -11.11 -13.83
CA ILE A 78 0.95 -11.41 -12.53
C ILE A 78 1.71 -12.58 -11.93
N ARG A 79 2.43 -12.33 -10.86
CA ARG A 79 3.16 -13.33 -10.10
C ARG A 79 2.71 -13.29 -8.64
N ALA A 80 2.37 -14.44 -8.07
CA ALA A 80 2.15 -14.65 -6.65
C ALA A 80 2.48 -16.09 -6.29
N VAL A 81 3.61 -16.31 -5.63
CA VAL A 81 4.08 -17.60 -5.15
C VAL A 81 4.26 -17.64 -3.64
N SER A 82 4.24 -16.48 -3.00
CA SER A 82 4.23 -16.36 -1.54
C SER A 82 2.81 -16.58 -1.01
N LEU A 83 2.59 -17.70 -0.33
CA LEU A 83 1.28 -18.11 0.19
C LEU A 83 1.15 -17.96 1.71
N GLU A 84 2.27 -17.72 2.41
CA GLU A 84 2.32 -17.63 3.86
C GLU A 84 2.43 -16.17 4.31
N SER A 85 1.65 -15.82 5.33
CA SER A 85 1.72 -14.49 5.96
C SER A 85 3.14 -14.18 6.45
N ASN A 86 3.54 -12.91 6.30
CA ASN A 86 4.89 -12.42 6.58
C ASN A 86 5.99 -13.07 5.71
N GLY A 87 5.63 -13.78 4.65
CA GLY A 87 6.55 -14.22 3.60
C GLY A 87 6.99 -13.07 2.68
N PRO A 88 7.85 -13.36 1.68
CA PRO A 88 8.44 -12.35 0.80
C PRO A 88 7.44 -11.89 -0.29
N VAL A 89 6.31 -11.30 0.11
CA VAL A 89 5.24 -10.86 -0.79
C VAL A 89 5.67 -9.75 -1.76
N TRP A 90 6.69 -8.95 -1.39
CA TRP A 90 7.29 -7.91 -2.25
C TRP A 90 7.99 -8.48 -3.50
N GLU A 91 8.35 -9.76 -3.49
CA GLU A 91 8.91 -10.45 -4.66
C GLU A 91 7.85 -10.76 -5.73
N ASP A 92 6.58 -10.74 -5.34
CA ASP A 92 5.40 -10.99 -6.18
C ASP A 92 4.83 -9.69 -6.78
N SER A 93 3.76 -9.79 -7.55
CA SER A 93 2.91 -8.64 -7.91
C SER A 93 2.28 -8.06 -6.64
N CYS A 94 2.91 -7.04 -6.07
CA CYS A 94 2.63 -6.53 -4.74
C CYS A 94 2.20 -5.06 -4.76
N VAL A 95 1.26 -4.68 -3.91
CA VAL A 95 0.93 -3.31 -3.54
C VAL A 95 1.20 -3.11 -2.07
N GLU A 96 1.59 -1.88 -1.69
CA GLU A 96 1.99 -1.61 -0.32
C GLU A 96 1.44 -0.29 0.18
N PHE A 97 1.13 -0.25 1.46
CA PHE A 97 0.76 0.94 2.21
C PHE A 97 1.66 1.09 3.43
N PHE A 98 2.41 2.19 3.49
CA PHE A 98 3.24 2.51 4.65
C PHE A 98 2.74 3.78 5.30
N VAL A 99 2.66 3.80 6.63
CA VAL A 99 2.12 4.91 7.40
C VAL A 99 2.95 5.15 8.66
N LYS A 100 3.30 6.42 8.94
CA LYS A 100 4.01 6.77 10.17
C LYS A 100 3.21 6.43 11.41
N SER A 101 3.92 6.02 12.45
CA SER A 101 3.34 5.87 13.78
C SER A 101 2.86 7.23 14.33
N PRO A 102 1.67 7.29 14.96
CA PRO A 102 1.19 8.50 15.62
C PRO A 102 2.08 8.94 16.80
N GLU A 103 2.83 8.01 17.37
CA GLU A 103 3.79 8.29 18.47
C GLU A 103 5.09 8.95 17.97
N GLY A 104 5.24 9.14 16.65
CA GLY A 104 6.37 9.85 16.04
C GLY A 104 7.62 9.00 15.83
N GLU A 105 7.72 7.82 16.41
CA GLU A 105 8.83 6.89 16.22
C GLU A 105 8.39 5.70 15.39
N GLY A 106 9.06 5.46 14.24
CA GLY A 106 8.76 4.33 13.37
C GLY A 106 7.55 4.52 12.44
N TYR A 107 7.18 3.44 11.80
CA TYR A 107 6.07 3.38 10.84
C TYR A 107 5.53 1.96 10.75
N PHE A 108 4.30 1.84 10.30
CA PHE A 108 3.70 0.55 9.93
C PHE A 108 3.84 0.34 8.44
N ASN A 109 4.07 -0.90 8.02
CA ASN A 109 3.99 -1.32 6.63
C ASN A 109 2.98 -2.45 6.48
N PHE A 110 2.19 -2.37 5.41
CA PHE A 110 1.27 -3.40 4.94
C PHE A 110 1.62 -3.66 3.49
N GLU A 111 2.07 -4.86 3.19
CA GLU A 111 2.50 -5.31 1.87
C GLU A 111 1.60 -6.49 1.50
N VAL A 112 0.90 -6.41 0.38
CA VAL A 112 -0.07 -7.43 -0.03
C VAL A 112 0.14 -7.81 -1.49
N ASN A 113 0.38 -9.09 -1.75
CA ASN A 113 0.46 -9.57 -3.12
C ASN A 113 -0.94 -9.70 -3.76
N CYS A 114 -0.98 -9.89 -5.06
CA CYS A 114 -2.22 -9.86 -5.86
C CYS A 114 -3.26 -10.94 -5.47
N ILE A 115 -2.89 -11.95 -4.70
CA ILE A 115 -3.78 -13.02 -4.19
C ILE A 115 -4.18 -12.82 -2.72
N GLY A 116 -3.74 -11.69 -2.07
CA GLY A 116 -4.12 -11.36 -0.70
C GLY A 116 -3.22 -11.93 0.40
N THR A 117 -2.10 -12.58 0.07
CA THR A 117 -1.07 -12.90 1.06
C THR A 117 -0.40 -11.60 1.50
N ALA A 118 -0.23 -11.43 2.80
CA ALA A 118 0.26 -10.17 3.34
C ALA A 118 1.43 -10.33 4.31
N LEU A 119 2.27 -9.30 4.33
CA LEU A 119 3.21 -9.00 5.39
C LEU A 119 2.76 -7.70 6.05
N ALA A 120 2.74 -7.67 7.39
CA ALA A 120 2.52 -6.44 8.13
C ALA A 120 3.46 -6.38 9.34
N ALA A 121 4.01 -5.19 9.60
CA ALA A 121 4.89 -4.97 10.72
C ALA A 121 4.84 -3.51 11.22
N PHE A 122 5.20 -3.33 12.48
CA PHE A 122 5.70 -2.06 12.97
C PHE A 122 7.22 -2.04 12.79
N ARG A 123 7.76 -0.96 12.22
CA ARG A 123 9.18 -0.85 11.91
C ARG A 123 9.81 0.40 12.50
N ARG A 124 11.02 0.23 13.07
CA ARG A 124 11.90 1.33 13.47
C ARG A 124 12.91 1.63 12.35
N SER A 125 13.19 0.63 11.52
CA SER A 125 14.02 0.74 10.31
C SER A 125 13.67 -0.38 9.33
N ARG A 126 14.35 -0.43 8.16
CA ARG A 126 14.18 -1.53 7.20
C ARG A 126 14.45 -2.91 7.80
N THR A 127 15.42 -3.00 8.72
CA THR A 127 15.88 -4.27 9.31
C THR A 127 15.39 -4.52 10.74
N ASP A 128 14.79 -3.50 11.40
CA ASP A 128 14.22 -3.62 12.74
C ASP A 128 12.69 -3.61 12.62
N ALA A 129 12.10 -4.79 12.63
CA ALA A 129 10.68 -5.01 12.39
C ALA A 129 10.06 -5.90 13.47
N ASP A 130 8.90 -5.48 13.93
CA ASP A 130 8.01 -6.22 14.82
C ASP A 130 6.79 -6.68 13.99
N HIS A 131 6.89 -7.90 13.44
CA HIS A 131 5.87 -8.44 12.56
C HIS A 131 4.55 -8.68 13.30
N PHE A 132 3.46 -8.46 12.61
CA PHE A 132 2.14 -8.78 13.12
C PHE A 132 2.01 -10.30 13.30
N ASP A 133 1.57 -10.70 14.49
CA ASP A 133 1.16 -12.08 14.75
C ASP A 133 -0.16 -12.42 14.01
N GLU A 134 -0.57 -13.68 14.06
CA GLU A 134 -1.79 -14.14 13.39
C GLU A 134 -3.03 -13.36 13.82
N LYS A 135 -3.13 -12.96 15.10
CA LYS A 135 -4.28 -12.21 15.63
C LYS A 135 -4.36 -10.80 15.06
N ARG A 136 -3.23 -10.10 15.03
CA ARG A 136 -3.15 -8.75 14.44
C ARG A 136 -3.37 -8.82 12.93
N MET A 137 -2.79 -9.82 12.25
CA MET A 137 -2.96 -10.03 10.81
C MET A 137 -4.43 -10.32 10.46
N ALA A 138 -5.14 -11.10 11.26
CA ALA A 138 -6.57 -11.39 11.07
C ALA A 138 -7.47 -10.15 11.22
N CYS A 139 -7.02 -9.10 11.90
CA CYS A 139 -7.75 -7.84 11.99
C CYS A 139 -7.63 -6.98 10.72
N VAL A 140 -6.66 -7.24 9.86
CA VAL A 140 -6.54 -6.59 8.55
C VAL A 140 -7.39 -7.36 7.56
N ARG A 141 -8.60 -6.86 7.28
CA ARG A 141 -9.48 -7.46 6.27
C ARG A 141 -8.92 -7.20 4.88
N ARG A 142 -8.79 -8.25 4.07
CA ARG A 142 -8.28 -8.17 2.70
C ARG A 142 -9.14 -9.02 1.78
N PHE A 143 -9.45 -8.48 0.61
CA PHE A 143 -10.15 -9.21 -0.45
C PHE A 143 -9.80 -8.62 -1.82
N GLY A 144 -9.78 -9.45 -2.84
CA GLY A 144 -9.32 -9.07 -4.17
C GLY A 144 -10.01 -9.84 -5.29
N SER A 145 -9.55 -9.58 -6.51
CA SER A 145 -10.13 -10.18 -7.74
C SER A 145 -9.61 -11.58 -8.06
N LEU A 146 -8.47 -11.95 -7.49
CA LEU A 146 -7.82 -13.23 -7.78
C LEU A 146 -8.03 -14.21 -6.62
N PRO A 147 -8.13 -15.52 -6.92
CA PRO A 147 -8.22 -16.54 -5.88
C PRO A 147 -6.90 -16.62 -5.10
N HIS A 148 -6.96 -17.10 -3.86
CA HIS A 148 -5.76 -17.31 -3.02
C HIS A 148 -5.04 -18.61 -3.45
N GLU A 149 -4.46 -18.58 -4.63
CA GLU A 149 -3.73 -19.69 -5.26
C GLU A 149 -2.49 -19.15 -5.97
N ALA A 150 -1.42 -19.96 -6.05
CA ALA A 150 -0.20 -19.53 -6.72
C ALA A 150 -0.46 -19.24 -8.21
N ILE A 151 0.02 -18.11 -8.67
CA ILE A 151 -0.10 -17.63 -10.05
C ILE A 151 1.27 -17.22 -10.55
N ASP A 152 1.60 -17.59 -11.80
CA ASP A 152 2.73 -17.07 -12.56
C ASP A 152 2.28 -16.96 -14.03
N SER A 153 1.76 -15.80 -14.42
CA SER A 153 1.10 -15.59 -15.71
C SER A 153 1.61 -14.33 -16.38
N GLN A 154 2.11 -14.48 -17.61
CA GLN A 154 2.56 -13.37 -18.45
C GLN A 154 1.54 -13.10 -19.56
N GLY A 155 1.31 -11.81 -19.86
CA GLY A 155 0.42 -11.34 -20.90
C GLY A 155 0.13 -9.85 -20.79
N GLU A 156 -0.19 -9.22 -21.94
CA GLU A 156 -0.51 -7.80 -21.95
C GLU A 156 -1.85 -7.50 -21.26
N GLY A 157 -1.90 -6.41 -20.49
CA GLY A 157 -3.13 -5.84 -19.96
C GLY A 157 -3.83 -6.70 -18.90
N GLN A 158 -3.09 -7.54 -18.19
CA GLN A 158 -3.65 -8.32 -17.08
C GLN A 158 -4.05 -7.38 -15.94
N ARG A 159 -5.22 -7.59 -15.36
CA ARG A 159 -5.81 -6.70 -14.36
C ARG A 159 -6.18 -7.44 -13.10
N TRP A 160 -5.89 -6.78 -11.98
CA TRP A 160 -6.35 -7.21 -10.65
C TRP A 160 -6.62 -6.00 -9.77
N TRP A 161 -7.33 -6.25 -8.70
CA TRP A 161 -7.57 -5.26 -7.64
C TRP A 161 -7.50 -5.92 -6.28
N MET A 162 -7.16 -5.11 -5.27
CA MET A 162 -7.07 -5.50 -3.86
C MET A 162 -7.69 -4.40 -3.00
N VAL A 163 -8.45 -4.81 -2.00
CA VAL A 163 -8.96 -3.91 -0.95
C VAL A 163 -8.38 -4.34 0.39
N GLU A 164 -7.91 -3.37 1.15
CA GLU A 164 -7.48 -3.53 2.53
C GLU A 164 -8.34 -2.64 3.43
N VAL A 165 -8.85 -3.21 4.55
CA VAL A 165 -9.51 -2.45 5.61
C VAL A 165 -8.69 -2.63 6.88
N ILE A 166 -8.11 -1.53 7.34
CA ILE A 166 -7.13 -1.50 8.44
C ILE A 166 -7.74 -0.72 9.61
N PRO A 167 -8.08 -1.38 10.73
CA PRO A 167 -8.53 -0.68 11.93
C PRO A 167 -7.50 0.30 12.47
N PHE A 168 -7.91 1.49 12.86
CA PHE A 168 -7.04 2.49 13.47
C PHE A 168 -6.36 1.98 14.75
N SER A 169 -7.00 1.07 15.47
CA SER A 169 -6.44 0.46 16.67
C SER A 169 -5.15 -0.34 16.40
N LEU A 170 -4.98 -0.90 15.19
CA LEU A 170 -3.73 -1.58 14.78
C LEU A 170 -2.57 -0.58 14.61
N LEU A 171 -2.89 0.69 14.35
CA LEU A 171 -1.93 1.78 14.21
C LEU A 171 -1.68 2.51 15.55
N GLY A 172 -2.25 2.02 16.66
CA GLY A 172 -2.15 2.68 17.96
C GLY A 172 -3.09 3.89 18.13
N LEU A 173 -4.04 4.09 17.20
CA LEU A 173 -5.01 5.19 17.23
C LEU A 173 -6.34 4.75 17.84
N GLN A 174 -7.02 5.67 18.54
CA GLN A 174 -8.35 5.42 19.12
C GLN A 174 -9.50 5.88 18.21
N GLY A 175 -9.19 6.31 17.00
CA GLY A 175 -10.13 6.78 15.98
C GLY A 175 -9.39 7.51 14.86
N ALA A 176 -10.15 8.08 13.91
CA ALA A 176 -9.58 8.81 12.80
C ALA A 176 -8.81 10.06 13.29
N PRO A 177 -7.51 10.22 12.94
CA PRO A 177 -6.76 11.44 13.20
C PRO A 177 -7.17 12.53 12.21
N GLN A 178 -6.65 13.76 12.36
CA GLN A 178 -6.85 14.80 11.33
C GLN A 178 -6.13 14.46 10.02
N SER A 179 -4.93 13.90 10.13
CA SER A 179 -4.14 13.47 8.98
C SER A 179 -3.15 12.38 9.38
N ILE A 180 -2.64 11.66 8.38
CA ILE A 180 -1.53 10.73 8.51
C ILE A 180 -0.44 11.08 7.49
N GLU A 181 0.82 10.76 7.80
CA GLU A 181 1.89 10.73 6.81
C GLU A 181 2.02 9.30 6.29
N ALA A 182 1.89 9.11 4.98
CA ALA A 182 1.87 7.78 4.36
C ALA A 182 2.44 7.79 2.94
N ASN A 183 2.75 6.60 2.43
CA ASN A 183 3.03 6.42 1.01
C ASN A 183 2.41 5.11 0.53
N PHE A 184 2.20 5.03 -0.79
CA PHE A 184 1.60 3.88 -1.46
C PHE A 184 2.55 3.43 -2.56
N TYR A 185 2.70 2.12 -2.71
CA TYR A 185 3.71 1.55 -3.58
C TYR A 185 3.16 0.43 -4.44
N LYS A 186 3.88 0.17 -5.53
CA LYS A 186 3.76 -1.03 -6.35
C LYS A 186 5.14 -1.58 -6.60
N CYS A 187 5.33 -2.84 -6.33
CA CYS A 187 6.56 -3.55 -6.64
C CYS A 187 6.32 -4.93 -7.24
N GLY A 188 7.40 -5.54 -7.66
CA GLY A 188 7.46 -6.88 -8.20
C GLY A 188 8.92 -7.26 -8.42
N ASP A 189 9.66 -7.53 -7.33
CA ASP A 189 11.11 -7.72 -7.38
C ASP A 189 11.49 -8.92 -8.24
N LYS A 190 10.67 -9.97 -8.27
CA LYS A 190 10.89 -11.18 -9.07
C LYS A 190 9.89 -11.36 -10.23
N CYS A 191 9.13 -10.31 -10.56
CA CYS A 191 8.38 -10.28 -11.80
C CYS A 191 9.33 -10.26 -13.01
N ALA A 192 8.84 -10.61 -14.19
CA ALA A 192 9.64 -10.63 -15.42
C ALA A 192 10.34 -9.30 -15.72
N GLU A 193 9.68 -8.20 -15.38
CA GLU A 193 10.25 -6.85 -15.37
C GLU A 193 10.16 -6.32 -13.94
N ALA A 194 11.28 -6.37 -13.19
CA ALA A 194 11.34 -5.83 -11.84
C ALA A 194 11.00 -4.33 -11.85
N HIS A 195 10.17 -3.90 -10.90
CA HIS A 195 9.66 -2.53 -10.87
C HIS A 195 9.37 -2.05 -9.46
N PHE A 196 9.51 -0.73 -9.26
CA PHE A 196 9.38 -0.06 -7.97
C PHE A 196 8.76 1.32 -8.19
N LEU A 197 7.45 1.46 -7.95
CA LEU A 197 6.75 2.72 -8.08
C LEU A 197 6.26 3.22 -6.73
N SER A 198 6.20 4.52 -6.57
CA SER A 198 5.59 5.16 -5.40
C SER A 198 4.55 6.20 -5.80
N TRP A 199 3.64 6.50 -4.88
CA TRP A 199 2.74 7.63 -5.00
C TRP A 199 3.49 8.94 -4.71
N SER A 200 4.09 9.11 -3.54
CA SER A 200 4.95 10.26 -3.23
C SER A 200 6.38 9.94 -3.64
N PRO A 201 7.07 10.86 -4.36
CA PRO A 201 8.38 10.59 -4.95
C PRO A 201 9.46 10.38 -3.89
N ILE A 202 10.43 9.50 -4.20
CA ILE A 202 11.56 9.14 -3.36
C ILE A 202 12.85 9.63 -3.99
N GLY A 203 13.68 10.34 -3.22
CA GLY A 203 14.96 10.90 -3.68
C GLY A 203 16.20 10.05 -3.32
N LEU A 204 16.05 8.76 -3.07
CA LEU A 204 17.16 7.86 -2.77
C LEU A 204 17.81 7.33 -4.05
N LYS A 205 19.10 6.96 -3.97
CA LYS A 205 19.84 6.42 -5.11
C LYS A 205 19.46 4.98 -5.46
N GLU A 206 19.18 4.17 -4.44
CA GLU A 206 18.84 2.76 -4.59
C GLU A 206 17.38 2.51 -4.19
N PRO A 207 16.71 1.50 -4.78
CA PRO A 207 15.34 1.15 -4.42
C PRO A 207 15.18 0.86 -2.92
N ASN A 208 14.37 1.69 -2.28
CA ASN A 208 14.04 1.54 -0.87
C ASN A 208 12.75 2.29 -0.56
N PHE A 209 11.72 1.56 -0.13
CA PHE A 209 10.44 2.13 0.31
C PHE A 209 10.41 2.47 1.80
N HIS A 210 11.36 1.91 2.58
CA HIS A 210 11.49 2.13 4.02
C HIS A 210 12.13 3.50 4.35
N CYS A 211 11.51 4.57 3.87
CA CYS A 211 12.02 5.94 3.95
C CYS A 211 10.88 6.94 4.33
N PRO A 212 10.42 6.93 5.60
CA PRO A 212 9.26 7.71 6.04
C PRO A 212 9.43 9.24 5.88
N GLU A 213 10.64 9.72 5.64
CA GLU A 213 10.92 11.12 5.30
C GLU A 213 10.34 11.56 3.95
N TYR A 214 10.01 10.62 3.07
CA TYR A 214 9.39 10.86 1.75
C TYR A 214 7.88 10.61 1.72
N PHE A 215 7.26 10.31 2.85
CA PHE A 215 5.81 10.13 2.90
C PHE A 215 5.07 11.42 2.57
N GLY A 216 3.98 11.29 1.84
CA GLY A 216 3.01 12.35 1.61
C GLY A 216 2.05 12.50 2.77
N VAL A 217 1.06 13.37 2.64
CA VAL A 217 0.03 13.63 3.64
C VAL A 217 -1.33 13.18 3.13
N VAL A 218 -2.06 12.47 3.97
CA VAL A 218 -3.45 12.07 3.74
C VAL A 218 -4.29 12.73 4.83
N GLU A 219 -5.16 13.66 4.45
CA GLU A 219 -6.10 14.32 5.36
C GLU A 219 -7.38 13.50 5.48
N MET A 220 -7.93 13.41 6.68
CA MET A 220 -9.22 12.74 6.93
C MET A 220 -10.34 13.77 6.78
N ALA A 221 -11.09 13.72 5.66
CA ALA A 221 -12.09 14.71 5.25
C ALA A 221 -13.54 14.20 5.35
#